data_330090722d2ebf7b51d4c05d136bc4dc
#
_entry.id   330090722d2ebf7b51d4c05d136bc4dc
#
_cell.length_a   1.000
_cell.length_b   1.000
_cell.length_c   1.000
_cell.angle_alpha   90.00
_cell.angle_beta   90.00
_cell.angle_gamma   90.00
#
_symmetry.space_group_name_H-M   'P 1'
#
loop_
_entity.id
_entity.type
_entity.pdbx_description
1 polymer ?
#
loop_
_entity_poly.entity_id
_entity_poly.type
_entity_poly.pdbx_seq_one_letter_code
_entity_poly.pdbx_strand_id
1 'polypeptide(L)'
;ILIGRKEEIDMYEIKEIEKAVCDGKKIICFNKDITFPTEKGEKPGNGAVVKIIEEDLGIVINSLGKPDDYYIKYFLDNNIHLDFVIGDRVDTDIFFGTKLNAKTVLVNSGVSNFEDVNNADIVIESFSKVVPFIF
;
A
#
# COMPACT_ATOMS: atom_id res chain seq x y z
N ILE A 1 4.19 -11.52 -14.71
CA ILE A 1 3.61 -12.21 -13.55
C ILE A 1 2.91 -11.17 -12.71
N LEU A 2 1.72 -11.50 -12.21
CA LEU A 2 0.97 -10.68 -11.28
C LEU A 2 0.87 -11.41 -9.94
N ILE A 3 1.43 -10.80 -8.89
CA ILE A 3 1.40 -11.34 -7.53
C ILE A 3 0.18 -10.76 -6.81
N GLY A 4 -0.74 -11.65 -6.43
CA GLY A 4 -1.90 -11.33 -5.62
C GLY A 4 -1.76 -11.86 -4.19
N ARG A 5 -2.81 -11.68 -3.40
CA ARG A 5 -2.83 -12.15 -2.01
C ARG A 5 -2.66 -13.67 -1.93
N LYS A 6 -1.64 -14.06 -1.17
CA LYS A 6 -1.37 -15.45 -0.80
C LYS A 6 -0.93 -15.48 0.67
N GLU A 7 -1.30 -16.50 1.41
CA GLU A 7 -0.91 -16.60 2.84
C GLU A 7 0.55 -17.05 2.99
N GLU A 8 1.02 -17.90 2.09
CA GLU A 8 2.39 -18.43 2.11
C GLU A 8 2.90 -18.58 0.67
N ILE A 9 4.21 -18.46 0.48
CA ILE A 9 4.88 -18.76 -0.77
C ILE A 9 5.93 -19.84 -0.53
N ASP A 10 5.99 -20.85 -1.39
CA ASP A 10 6.96 -21.90 -1.30
C ASP A 10 8.17 -21.68 -2.23
N MET A 11 9.23 -22.47 -2.01
CA MET A 11 10.47 -22.38 -2.79
C MET A 11 10.30 -22.75 -4.27
N TYR A 12 9.30 -23.55 -4.60
CA TYR A 12 9.03 -23.87 -6.00
C TYR A 12 8.48 -22.65 -6.74
N GLU A 13 7.57 -21.95 -6.13
CA GLU A 13 6.98 -20.72 -6.67
C GLU A 13 8.03 -19.61 -6.82
N ILE A 14 8.94 -19.47 -5.84
CA ILE A 14 10.04 -18.51 -5.92
C ILE A 14 10.92 -18.83 -7.13
N LYS A 15 11.27 -20.09 -7.37
CA LYS A 15 12.05 -20.52 -8.53
C LYS A 15 11.35 -20.28 -9.87
N GLU A 16 10.03 -20.45 -9.94
CA GLU A 16 9.27 -20.12 -11.14
C GLU A 16 9.27 -18.60 -11.41
N ILE A 17 9.22 -17.79 -10.34
CA ILE A 17 9.35 -16.33 -10.44
C ILE A 17 10.78 -15.96 -10.90
N GLU A 18 11.81 -16.54 -10.30
CA GLU A 18 13.21 -16.35 -10.69
C GLU A 18 13.41 -16.64 -12.17
N LYS A 19 12.94 -17.79 -12.65
CA LYS A 19 13.00 -18.16 -14.07
C LYS A 19 12.32 -17.11 -14.95
N ALA A 20 11.15 -16.63 -14.56
CA ALA A 20 10.45 -15.60 -15.30
C ALA A 20 11.22 -14.27 -15.32
N VAL A 21 11.90 -13.90 -14.22
CA VAL A 21 12.80 -12.73 -14.18
C VAL A 21 13.94 -12.91 -15.18
N CYS A 22 14.59 -14.08 -15.16
CA CYS A 22 15.67 -14.41 -16.11
C CYS A 22 15.20 -14.37 -17.57
N ASP A 23 13.96 -14.76 -17.84
CA ASP A 23 13.32 -14.68 -19.16
C ASP A 23 12.87 -13.24 -19.53
N GLY A 24 13.19 -12.23 -18.72
CA GLY A 24 12.82 -10.82 -18.95
C GLY A 24 11.34 -10.51 -18.78
N LYS A 25 10.59 -11.35 -18.07
CA LYS A 25 9.16 -11.10 -17.77
C LYS A 25 9.03 -10.03 -16.72
N LYS A 26 8.03 -9.15 -16.90
CA LYS A 26 7.66 -8.17 -15.86
C LYS A 26 6.92 -8.86 -14.73
N ILE A 27 7.26 -8.46 -13.51
CA ILE A 27 6.58 -8.87 -12.29
C ILE A 27 5.98 -7.63 -11.63
N ILE A 28 4.73 -7.74 -11.23
CA ILE A 28 3.95 -6.66 -10.60
C ILE A 28 3.14 -7.29 -9.46
N CYS A 29 2.88 -6.56 -8.40
CA CYS A 29 1.95 -6.99 -7.35
C CYS A 29 0.74 -6.04 -7.24
N PHE A 30 -0.35 -6.51 -6.64
CA PHE A 30 -1.54 -5.68 -6.45
C PHE A 30 -1.33 -4.59 -5.39
N ASN A 31 -0.72 -4.94 -4.28
CA ASN A 31 -0.38 -4.02 -3.18
C ASN A 31 0.83 -4.55 -2.40
N LYS A 32 1.38 -3.70 -1.53
CA LYS A 32 2.50 -4.02 -0.63
C LYS A 32 2.12 -3.92 0.84
N ASP A 33 0.84 -4.08 1.18
CA ASP A 33 0.41 -4.09 2.58
C ASP A 33 1.04 -5.28 3.31
N ILE A 34 1.87 -4.98 4.31
CA ILE A 34 2.62 -6.01 5.07
C ILE A 34 1.68 -6.86 5.90
N THR A 35 0.64 -6.25 6.46
CA THR A 35 -0.38 -6.92 7.26
C THR A 35 -1.78 -6.51 6.81
N PHE A 36 -2.78 -7.30 7.21
CA PHE A 36 -4.18 -6.93 7.10
C PHE A 36 -4.95 -7.38 8.36
N PRO A 37 -5.95 -6.60 8.81
CA PRO A 37 -6.71 -6.91 10.01
C PRO A 37 -7.67 -8.09 9.77
N THR A 38 -7.82 -8.92 10.80
CA THR A 38 -8.81 -9.98 10.88
C THR A 38 -9.49 -9.98 12.26
N GLU A 39 -10.58 -10.72 12.42
CA GLU A 39 -11.25 -10.88 13.72
C GLU A 39 -10.33 -11.47 14.81
N LYS A 40 -9.26 -12.16 14.42
CA LYS A 40 -8.29 -12.82 15.31
C LYS A 40 -6.97 -12.06 15.45
N GLY A 41 -6.92 -10.80 15.00
CA GLY A 41 -5.70 -9.98 14.95
C GLY A 41 -5.18 -9.79 13.53
N GLU A 42 -3.98 -9.26 13.40
CA GLU A 42 -3.34 -9.05 12.11
C GLU A 42 -2.78 -10.34 11.51
N LYS A 43 -2.89 -10.47 10.20
CA LYS A 43 -2.25 -11.53 9.42
C LYS A 43 -1.31 -10.94 8.36
N PRO A 44 -0.30 -11.71 7.89
CA PRO A 44 0.55 -11.32 6.78
C PRO A 44 -0.26 -10.96 5.54
N GLY A 45 0.02 -9.79 4.98
CA GLY A 45 -0.56 -9.29 3.74
C GLY A 45 0.26 -9.68 2.51
N ASN A 46 -0.18 -9.21 1.34
CA ASN A 46 0.52 -9.45 0.09
C ASN A 46 1.95 -8.89 0.10
N GLY A 47 2.18 -7.77 0.79
CA GLY A 47 3.50 -7.16 0.94
C GLY A 47 4.50 -8.03 1.67
N ALA A 48 4.06 -8.88 2.61
CA ALA A 48 4.94 -9.83 3.28
C ALA A 48 5.50 -10.89 2.31
N VAL A 49 4.64 -11.40 1.41
CA VAL A 49 5.06 -12.35 0.35
C VAL A 49 5.97 -11.66 -0.66
N VAL A 50 5.60 -10.46 -1.11
CA VAL A 50 6.42 -9.66 -2.05
C VAL A 50 7.81 -9.40 -1.47
N LYS A 51 7.91 -9.05 -0.18
CA LYS A 51 9.18 -8.80 0.49
C LYS A 51 10.10 -10.04 0.49
N ILE A 52 9.55 -11.24 0.74
CA ILE A 52 10.31 -12.49 0.67
C ILE A 52 10.91 -12.68 -0.72
N ILE A 53 10.11 -12.45 -1.78
CA ILE A 53 10.56 -12.58 -3.16
C ILE A 53 11.63 -11.54 -3.50
N GLU A 54 11.42 -10.28 -3.10
CA GLU A 54 12.39 -9.19 -3.32
C GLU A 54 13.73 -9.47 -2.65
N GLU A 55 13.71 -9.98 -1.41
CA GLU A 55 14.92 -10.33 -0.64
C GLU A 55 15.65 -11.53 -1.25
N ASP A 56 14.92 -12.57 -1.66
CA ASP A 56 15.51 -13.81 -2.22
C ASP A 56 16.14 -13.58 -3.61
N LEU A 57 15.45 -12.81 -4.46
CA LEU A 57 15.88 -12.58 -5.84
C LEU A 57 16.71 -11.29 -6.04
N GLY A 58 16.85 -10.44 -5.03
CA GLY A 58 17.57 -9.17 -5.14
C GLY A 58 16.93 -8.18 -6.12
N ILE A 59 15.61 -8.20 -6.27
CA ILE A 59 14.85 -7.35 -7.20
C ILE A 59 13.89 -6.42 -6.46
N VAL A 60 13.36 -5.42 -7.18
CA VAL A 60 12.25 -4.58 -6.71
C VAL A 60 11.02 -4.88 -7.55
N ILE A 61 9.93 -5.24 -6.89
CA ILE A 61 8.64 -5.52 -7.53
C ILE A 61 7.74 -4.29 -7.38
N ASN A 62 7.33 -3.69 -8.49
CA ASN A 62 6.41 -2.57 -8.47
C ASN A 62 4.99 -3.02 -8.11
N SER A 63 4.27 -2.15 -7.42
CA SER A 63 2.87 -2.37 -7.03
C SER A 63 1.91 -1.59 -7.92
N LEU A 64 0.69 -2.10 -8.07
CA LEU A 64 -0.43 -1.36 -8.66
C LEU A 64 -1.22 -0.56 -7.61
N GLY A 65 -0.92 -0.75 -6.32
CA GLY A 65 -1.60 -0.11 -5.21
C GLY A 65 -0.87 1.12 -4.66
N LYS A 66 -1.52 1.82 -3.76
CA LYS A 66 -0.94 2.95 -2.99
C LYS A 66 0.29 2.50 -2.19
N PRO A 67 1.30 3.31 -2.03
CA PRO A 67 1.57 4.64 -2.62
C PRO A 67 2.51 4.57 -3.83
N ASP A 68 2.48 3.45 -4.58
CA ASP A 68 3.42 3.18 -5.67
C ASP A 68 3.21 4.11 -6.86
N ASP A 69 4.28 4.36 -7.60
CA ASP A 69 4.30 5.30 -8.72
C ASP A 69 3.32 4.94 -9.84
N TYR A 70 3.02 3.64 -10.07
CA TYR A 70 2.01 3.23 -11.03
C TYR A 70 0.61 3.75 -10.67
N TYR A 71 0.26 3.68 -9.38
CA TYR A 71 -1.02 4.17 -8.91
C TYR A 71 -1.09 5.70 -8.96
N ILE A 72 -0.02 6.38 -8.51
CA ILE A 72 0.09 7.84 -8.54
C ILE A 72 0.04 8.35 -9.98
N LYS A 73 0.78 7.71 -10.89
CA LYS A 73 0.82 8.08 -12.30
C LYS A 73 -0.56 8.07 -12.95
N TYR A 74 -1.45 7.16 -12.57
CA TYR A 74 -2.82 7.14 -13.06
C TYR A 74 -3.55 8.46 -12.78
N PHE A 75 -3.41 9.03 -11.58
CA PHE A 75 -4.02 10.32 -11.23
C PHE A 75 -3.39 11.49 -11.99
N LEU A 76 -2.07 11.49 -12.10
CA LEU A 76 -1.34 12.55 -12.81
C LEU A 76 -1.64 12.53 -14.31
N ASP A 77 -1.60 11.38 -14.97
CA ASP A 77 -1.83 11.24 -16.41
C ASP A 77 -3.27 11.59 -16.82
N ASN A 78 -4.22 11.40 -15.89
CA ASN A 78 -5.64 11.72 -16.14
C ASN A 78 -6.05 13.11 -15.59
N ASN A 79 -5.08 13.91 -15.08
CA ASN A 79 -5.33 15.21 -14.45
C ASN A 79 -6.39 15.15 -13.34
N ILE A 80 -6.40 14.06 -12.56
CA ILE A 80 -7.31 13.89 -11.42
C ILE A 80 -6.69 14.61 -10.22
N HIS A 81 -7.36 15.68 -9.78
CA HIS A 81 -6.98 16.40 -8.57
C HIS A 81 -7.78 15.87 -7.37
N LEU A 82 -7.10 15.67 -6.26
CA LEU A 82 -7.71 15.26 -5.00
C LEU A 82 -7.54 16.38 -3.98
N ASP A 83 -8.64 16.88 -3.43
CA ASP A 83 -8.60 17.85 -2.34
C ASP A 83 -8.19 17.19 -1.02
N PHE A 84 -8.70 15.98 -0.79
CA PHE A 84 -8.44 15.20 0.44
C PHE A 84 -8.14 13.74 0.12
N VAL A 85 -7.24 13.16 0.92
CA VAL A 85 -7.08 11.70 1.05
C VAL A 85 -7.31 11.32 2.51
N ILE A 86 -8.23 10.41 2.73
CA ILE A 86 -8.65 9.97 4.06
C ILE A 86 -8.35 8.48 4.17
N GLY A 87 -7.61 8.08 5.17
CA GLY A 87 -7.27 6.67 5.39
C GLY A 87 -6.77 6.41 6.79
N ASP A 88 -6.54 5.15 7.09
CA ASP A 88 -6.11 4.66 8.40
C ASP A 88 -4.65 4.20 8.43
N ARG A 89 -3.96 4.30 7.29
CA ARG A 89 -2.57 3.87 7.16
C ARG A 89 -1.67 5.01 6.70
N VAL A 90 -0.62 5.26 7.48
CA VAL A 90 0.37 6.27 7.14
C VAL A 90 1.20 5.86 5.93
N ASP A 91 1.67 4.61 5.92
CA ASP A 91 2.56 4.05 4.90
C ASP A 91 1.92 3.95 3.50
N THR A 92 0.61 3.93 3.40
CA THR A 92 -0.11 3.85 2.13
C THR A 92 -0.98 5.08 1.86
N ASP A 93 -1.97 5.37 2.70
CA ASP A 93 -2.97 6.41 2.43
C ASP A 93 -2.39 7.82 2.56
N ILE A 94 -1.74 8.10 3.69
CA ILE A 94 -1.20 9.43 3.96
C ILE A 94 -0.05 9.74 3.00
N PHE A 95 0.84 8.76 2.79
CA PHE A 95 1.93 8.92 1.84
C PHE A 95 1.44 9.12 0.40
N PHE A 96 0.39 8.43 -0.01
CA PHE A 96 -0.27 8.63 -1.30
C PHE A 96 -0.84 10.05 -1.44
N GLY A 97 -1.58 10.54 -0.42
CA GLY A 97 -2.12 11.89 -0.42
C GLY A 97 -1.03 12.95 -0.53
N THR A 98 0.05 12.79 0.25
CA THR A 98 1.20 13.71 0.22
C THR A 98 1.85 13.76 -1.18
N LYS A 99 2.04 12.61 -1.83
CA LYS A 99 2.61 12.56 -3.19
C LYS A 99 1.73 13.26 -4.25
N LEU A 100 0.42 13.34 -4.03
CA LEU A 100 -0.51 14.05 -4.91
C LEU A 100 -0.82 15.49 -4.47
N ASN A 101 -0.12 16.00 -3.45
CA ASN A 101 -0.39 17.31 -2.83
C ASN A 101 -1.84 17.47 -2.35
N ALA A 102 -2.50 16.39 -1.99
CA ALA A 102 -3.79 16.38 -1.36
C ALA A 102 -3.67 16.62 0.14
N LYS A 103 -4.69 17.21 0.77
CA LYS A 103 -4.76 17.32 2.22
C LYS A 103 -5.03 15.95 2.83
N THR A 104 -4.22 15.54 3.79
CA THR A 104 -4.26 14.18 4.35
C THR A 104 -5.01 14.13 5.69
N VAL A 105 -5.89 13.14 5.83
CA VAL A 105 -6.67 12.90 7.05
C VAL A 105 -6.44 11.47 7.54
N LEU A 106 -5.74 11.32 8.65
CA LEU A 106 -5.53 10.02 9.29
C LEU A 106 -6.68 9.69 10.22
N VAL A 107 -7.29 8.52 10.02
CA VAL A 107 -8.35 7.98 10.86
C VAL A 107 -7.75 7.00 11.86
N ASN A 108 -7.78 7.38 13.15
CA ASN A 108 -7.10 6.63 14.21
C ASN A 108 -7.86 5.38 14.71
N SER A 109 -8.98 5.02 14.08
CA SER A 109 -9.71 3.77 14.36
C SER A 109 -9.22 2.55 13.57
N GLY A 110 -8.17 2.74 12.75
CA GLY A 110 -7.59 1.70 11.88
C GLY A 110 -6.30 1.10 12.41
N VAL A 111 -5.38 0.84 11.51
CA VAL A 111 -4.13 0.09 11.77
C VAL A 111 -3.00 0.94 12.36
N SER A 112 -3.01 2.26 12.13
CA SER A 112 -1.92 3.15 12.56
C SER A 112 -1.93 3.44 14.07
N ASN A 113 -0.75 3.55 14.66
CA ASN A 113 -0.54 3.89 16.07
C ASN A 113 -0.39 5.41 16.28
N PHE A 114 -0.58 5.89 17.52
CA PHE A 114 -0.44 7.30 17.90
C PHE A 114 0.95 7.92 17.60
N GLU A 115 1.99 7.12 17.44
CA GLU A 115 3.34 7.59 17.10
C GLU A 115 3.44 8.12 15.67
N ASP A 116 2.52 7.73 14.79
CA ASP A 116 2.49 8.10 13.37
C ASP A 116 1.74 9.40 13.08
N VAL A 117 1.17 10.05 14.11
CA VAL A 117 0.26 11.21 14.01
C VAL A 117 0.89 12.42 13.31
N ASN A 118 2.21 12.57 13.39
CA ASN A 118 2.93 13.72 12.81
C ASN A 118 3.04 13.69 11.27
N ASN A 119 2.55 12.64 10.63
CA ASN A 119 2.67 12.46 9.18
C ASN A 119 1.43 12.87 8.39
N ALA A 120 0.34 13.25 9.06
CA ALA A 120 -0.90 13.70 8.42
C ALA A 120 -1.25 15.15 8.78
N ASP A 121 -1.92 15.87 7.87
CA ASP A 121 -2.37 17.24 8.13
C ASP A 121 -3.46 17.31 9.19
N ILE A 122 -4.32 16.29 9.25
CA ILE A 122 -5.45 16.18 10.19
C ILE A 122 -5.48 14.74 10.73
N VAL A 123 -5.74 14.62 12.02
CA VAL A 123 -5.98 13.32 12.68
C VAL A 123 -7.33 13.32 13.35
N ILE A 124 -8.14 12.29 13.08
CA ILE A 124 -9.48 12.13 13.65
C ILE A 124 -9.63 10.74 14.27
N GLU A 125 -10.46 10.63 15.29
CA GLU A 125 -10.68 9.36 16.00
C GLU A 125 -11.44 8.32 15.16
N SER A 126 -12.36 8.78 14.31
CA SER A 126 -13.18 7.90 13.46
C SER A 126 -13.63 8.62 12.19
N PHE A 127 -13.94 7.86 11.16
CA PHE A 127 -14.41 8.39 9.88
C PHE A 127 -15.70 9.22 10.02
N SER A 128 -16.56 8.94 10.99
CA SER A 128 -17.78 9.73 11.26
C SER A 128 -17.50 11.18 11.63
N LYS A 129 -16.29 11.52 12.06
CA LYS A 129 -15.87 12.87 12.41
C LYS A 129 -15.22 13.66 11.27
N VAL A 130 -15.21 13.09 10.05
CA VAL A 130 -14.56 13.72 8.89
C VAL A 130 -15.33 14.92 8.33
N VAL A 131 -16.66 14.92 8.45
CA VAL A 131 -17.57 15.91 7.83
C VAL A 131 -17.19 17.38 8.11
N PRO A 132 -16.85 17.80 9.34
CA PRO A 132 -16.49 19.19 9.61
C PRO A 132 -15.20 19.68 8.94
N PHE A 133 -14.40 18.78 8.38
CA PHE A 133 -13.11 19.12 7.73
C PHE A 133 -13.21 19.16 6.21
N ILE A 134 -14.29 18.62 5.63
CA ILE A 134 -14.48 18.53 4.18
C ILE A 134 -15.55 19.51 3.68
N PHE A 135 -16.52 19.87 4.53
CA PHE A 135 -17.67 20.74 4.19
C PHE A 135 -17.73 22.02 5.01
#